data_2d5eabc9af6d981188bbb9f7427a7718
#
_entry.id   2d5eabc9af6d981188bbb9f7427a7718
#
_cell.length_a   1.000
_cell.length_b   1.000
_cell.length_c   1.000
_cell.angle_alpha   90.00
_cell.angle_beta   90.00
_cell.angle_gamma   90.00
#
_symmetry.space_group_name_H-M   'P 1'
#
loop_
_entity.id
_entity.type
_entity.pdbx_description
1 polymer ?
#
loop_
_entity_poly.entity_id
_entity_poly.type
_entity_poly.pdbx_seq_one_letter_code
_entity_poly.pdbx_strand_id
1 'polypeptide(L)'
;MKNNVLKKRNSSKKKKNKVTFKEYLRRKGRDIWYDREAIIFCVGIIAVFGFLYFMTHYNPNNDSEICTIESVEIIEHEDPYAISGVFETEECGTITMWHAPDGERIYSYLNSIEAGKKYRAYKSFDTRNDDTGFTAIRFEEIKE
;
A
#
# COMPACT_ATOMS: atom_id res chain seq x y z
N MET A 1 65.63 3.30 -68.53
CA MET A 1 65.25 2.14 -67.70
C MET A 1 64.22 2.59 -66.69
N LYS A 2 62.92 2.26 -66.86
CA LYS A 2 61.82 2.63 -65.95
C LYS A 2 61.24 1.37 -65.34
N ASN A 3 61.47 1.17 -64.05
CA ASN A 3 60.92 0.04 -63.29
C ASN A 3 59.52 0.37 -62.80
N ASN A 4 58.52 -0.28 -63.37
CA ASN A 4 57.18 -0.27 -62.92
C ASN A 4 57.01 -1.26 -61.75
N VAL A 5 56.82 -0.73 -60.53
CA VAL A 5 56.48 -1.53 -59.37
C VAL A 5 54.93 -1.56 -59.27
N LEU A 6 54.33 -2.68 -59.64
CA LEU A 6 52.97 -2.98 -59.54
C LEU A 6 52.60 -3.22 -58.04
N LYS A 7 51.92 -2.26 -57.46
CA LYS A 7 51.38 -2.30 -56.08
C LYS A 7 50.16 -3.21 -56.05
N LYS A 8 50.32 -4.49 -55.65
CA LYS A 8 49.23 -5.41 -55.39
C LYS A 8 48.37 -4.87 -54.24
N ARG A 9 47.15 -4.34 -54.54
CA ARG A 9 46.14 -4.03 -53.56
C ARG A 9 45.49 -5.33 -53.06
N ASN A 10 45.86 -5.78 -51.85
CA ASN A 10 45.17 -6.84 -51.15
C ASN A 10 43.80 -6.35 -50.71
N SER A 11 42.78 -6.67 -51.49
CA SER A 11 41.38 -6.50 -51.13
C SER A 11 41.01 -7.59 -50.11
N SER A 12 41.15 -7.28 -48.83
CA SER A 12 40.63 -8.09 -47.75
C SER A 12 39.10 -8.06 -47.80
N LYS A 13 38.50 -9.04 -48.48
CA LYS A 13 37.06 -9.30 -48.41
C LYS A 13 36.70 -9.70 -46.98
N LYS A 14 36.20 -8.73 -46.19
CA LYS A 14 35.53 -9.01 -44.90
C LYS A 14 34.37 -9.99 -45.14
N LYS A 15 34.57 -11.27 -44.86
CA LYS A 15 33.51 -12.28 -44.79
C LYS A 15 32.51 -11.78 -43.74
N LYS A 16 31.35 -11.28 -44.17
CA LYS A 16 30.21 -11.07 -43.29
C LYS A 16 29.78 -12.45 -42.81
N ASN A 17 30.18 -12.78 -41.59
CA ASN A 17 29.66 -13.97 -40.92
C ASN A 17 28.15 -13.84 -40.83
N LYS A 18 27.44 -14.61 -41.65
CA LYS A 18 25.99 -14.74 -41.50
C LYS A 18 25.76 -15.47 -40.18
N VAL A 19 25.41 -14.72 -39.14
CA VAL A 19 24.97 -15.30 -37.87
C VAL A 19 23.73 -16.15 -38.17
N THR A 20 23.85 -17.44 -37.89
CA THR A 20 22.78 -18.39 -38.13
C THR A 20 21.58 -18.00 -37.22
N PHE A 21 20.34 -18.10 -37.72
CA PHE A 21 19.12 -17.79 -36.96
C PHE A 21 19.11 -18.49 -35.59
N LYS A 22 19.68 -19.69 -35.51
CA LYS A 22 19.86 -20.47 -34.27
C LYS A 22 20.84 -19.78 -33.28
N GLU A 23 21.91 -19.15 -33.76
CA GLU A 23 22.83 -18.36 -32.91
C GLU A 23 22.21 -17.06 -32.44
N TYR A 24 21.40 -16.40 -33.26
CA TYR A 24 20.63 -15.23 -32.91
C TYR A 24 19.65 -15.54 -31.78
N LEU A 25 18.87 -16.61 -31.90
CA LEU A 25 17.93 -17.06 -30.86
C LEU A 25 18.64 -17.46 -29.56
N ARG A 26 19.83 -18.06 -29.65
CA ARG A 26 20.62 -18.47 -28.48
C ARG A 26 21.22 -17.26 -27.74
N ARG A 27 21.58 -16.19 -28.46
CA ARG A 27 22.04 -14.92 -27.87
C ARG A 27 20.85 -14.21 -27.22
N LYS A 28 19.74 -14.06 -27.94
CA LYS A 28 18.54 -13.43 -27.41
C LYS A 28 17.93 -14.18 -26.21
N GLY A 29 18.03 -15.52 -26.20
CA GLY A 29 17.59 -16.33 -25.05
C GLY A 29 18.44 -16.10 -23.79
N ARG A 30 19.74 -15.81 -23.90
CA ARG A 30 20.59 -15.43 -22.76
C ARG A 30 20.27 -14.04 -22.25
N ASP A 31 20.03 -13.08 -23.14
CA ASP A 31 19.66 -11.72 -22.76
C ASP A 31 18.32 -11.71 -22.01
N ILE A 32 17.34 -12.51 -22.45
CA ILE A 32 16.06 -12.69 -21.76
C ILE A 32 16.22 -13.31 -20.35
N TRP A 33 17.25 -14.17 -20.14
CA TRP A 33 17.52 -14.76 -18.83
C TRP A 33 18.07 -13.74 -17.82
N TYR A 34 18.94 -12.84 -18.28
CA TYR A 34 19.40 -11.71 -17.46
C TYR A 34 18.30 -10.71 -17.18
N ASP A 35 17.45 -10.44 -18.18
CA ASP A 35 16.29 -9.55 -18.01
C ASP A 35 15.21 -10.14 -17.10
N ARG A 36 15.15 -11.47 -16.94
CA ARG A 36 14.13 -12.13 -16.10
C ARG A 36 14.26 -11.76 -14.62
N GLU A 37 15.46 -11.69 -14.08
CA GLU A 37 15.70 -11.26 -12.70
C GLU A 37 15.32 -9.78 -12.52
N ALA A 38 15.67 -8.94 -13.47
CA ALA A 38 15.28 -7.54 -13.48
C ALA A 38 13.75 -7.38 -13.57
N ILE A 39 13.08 -8.18 -14.40
CA ILE A 39 11.61 -8.17 -14.52
C ILE A 39 10.95 -8.60 -13.19
N ILE A 40 11.43 -9.69 -12.57
CA ILE A 40 10.91 -10.17 -11.28
C ILE A 40 11.10 -9.09 -10.20
N PHE A 41 12.26 -8.43 -10.19
CA PHE A 41 12.55 -7.35 -9.26
C PHE A 41 11.61 -6.15 -9.48
N CYS A 42 11.41 -5.72 -10.72
CA CYS A 42 10.49 -4.64 -11.05
C CYS A 42 9.03 -4.97 -10.68
N VAL A 43 8.57 -6.20 -10.96
CA VAL A 43 7.24 -6.68 -10.57
C VAL A 43 7.09 -6.70 -9.06
N GLY A 44 8.12 -7.13 -8.33
CA GLY A 44 8.15 -7.10 -6.87
C GLY A 44 8.02 -5.68 -6.32
N ILE A 45 8.77 -4.73 -6.87
CA ILE A 45 8.67 -3.31 -6.49
C ILE A 45 7.26 -2.78 -6.75
N ILE A 46 6.70 -3.02 -7.95
CA ILE A 46 5.35 -2.57 -8.30
C ILE A 46 4.31 -3.17 -7.35
N ALA A 47 4.43 -4.45 -6.99
CA ALA A 47 3.53 -5.10 -6.05
C ALA A 47 3.61 -4.47 -4.66
N VAL A 48 4.82 -4.18 -4.15
CA VAL A 48 5.00 -3.50 -2.86
C VAL A 48 4.43 -2.09 -2.88
N PHE A 49 4.74 -1.30 -3.90
CA PHE A 49 4.18 0.06 -4.01
C PHE A 49 2.67 0.06 -4.24
N GLY A 50 2.14 -0.89 -5.02
CA GLY A 50 0.70 -1.08 -5.20
C GLY A 50 0.00 -1.44 -3.90
N PHE A 51 0.59 -2.32 -3.08
CA PHE A 51 0.09 -2.66 -1.76
C PHE A 51 0.13 -1.46 -0.80
N LEU A 52 1.24 -0.74 -0.74
CA LEU A 52 1.37 0.47 0.07
C LEU A 52 0.37 1.54 -0.37
N TYR A 53 0.21 1.75 -1.67
CA TYR A 53 -0.79 2.67 -2.21
C TYR A 53 -2.21 2.26 -1.80
N PHE A 54 -2.54 0.96 -1.90
CA PHE A 54 -3.84 0.44 -1.47
C PHE A 54 -4.07 0.69 0.02
N MET A 55 -3.07 0.41 0.86
CA MET A 55 -3.16 0.63 2.32
C MET A 55 -3.32 2.12 2.68
N THR A 56 -2.65 3.03 1.95
CA THR A 56 -2.73 4.48 2.22
C THR A 56 -3.99 5.14 1.65
N HIS A 57 -4.59 4.54 0.60
CA HIS A 57 -5.80 5.05 -0.04
C HIS A 57 -7.04 4.20 0.28
N TYR A 58 -6.91 3.34 1.30
CA TYR A 58 -8.07 2.61 1.82
C TYR A 58 -9.15 3.63 2.24
N ASN A 59 -10.32 3.50 1.62
CA ASN A 59 -11.44 4.36 1.95
C ASN A 59 -12.33 3.66 3.00
N PRO A 60 -12.25 4.07 4.27
CA PRO A 60 -13.03 3.46 5.35
C PRO A 60 -14.53 3.73 5.24
N ASN A 61 -14.96 4.61 4.33
CA ASN A 61 -16.37 4.95 4.17
C ASN A 61 -17.24 3.75 3.75
N ASN A 62 -16.63 2.67 3.26
CA ASN A 62 -17.34 1.45 2.88
C ASN A 62 -17.57 0.49 4.06
N ASP A 63 -16.78 0.62 5.13
CA ASP A 63 -16.85 -0.24 6.30
C ASP A 63 -17.24 0.61 7.53
N SER A 64 -18.51 0.89 7.67
CA SER A 64 -19.05 1.68 8.78
C SER A 64 -20.32 1.06 9.33
N GLU A 65 -20.52 1.19 10.63
CA GLU A 65 -21.72 0.76 11.32
C GLU A 65 -22.37 1.92 12.07
N ILE A 66 -23.66 1.85 12.25
CA ILE A 66 -24.43 2.82 13.04
C ILE A 66 -24.62 2.24 14.42
N CYS A 67 -24.09 2.92 15.42
CA CYS A 67 -24.07 2.47 16.79
C CYS A 67 -24.59 3.58 17.71
N THR A 68 -25.34 3.19 18.73
CA THR A 68 -25.76 4.07 19.84
C THR A 68 -24.68 3.95 20.93
N ILE A 69 -24.03 5.04 21.27
CA ILE A 69 -23.02 5.07 22.34
C ILE A 69 -23.71 5.03 23.70
N GLU A 70 -23.40 4.00 24.50
CA GLU A 70 -23.93 3.90 25.89
C GLU A 70 -22.99 4.60 26.87
N SER A 71 -21.70 4.38 26.74
CA SER A 71 -20.69 4.98 27.60
C SER A 71 -19.39 5.27 26.84
N VAL A 72 -18.65 6.24 27.34
CA VAL A 72 -17.34 6.64 26.84
C VAL A 72 -16.35 6.58 28.00
N GLU A 73 -15.32 5.77 27.86
CA GLU A 73 -14.22 5.68 28.81
C GLU A 73 -12.92 6.13 28.13
N ILE A 74 -12.19 7.06 28.79
CA ILE A 74 -10.90 7.52 28.30
C ILE A 74 -9.83 6.83 29.14
N ILE A 75 -8.99 6.03 28.51
CA ILE A 75 -7.91 5.30 29.17
C ILE A 75 -6.57 5.99 28.86
N GLU A 76 -5.91 6.42 29.93
CA GLU A 76 -4.54 6.92 29.88
C GLU A 76 -3.58 5.75 30.13
N HIS A 77 -2.70 5.49 29.19
CA HIS A 77 -1.69 4.44 29.30
C HIS A 77 -0.44 4.95 30.02
N GLU A 78 0.41 4.04 30.47
CA GLU A 78 1.66 4.39 31.16
C GLU A 78 2.60 5.29 30.33
N ASP A 79 2.51 5.19 29.02
CA ASP A 79 3.13 6.16 28.11
C ASP A 79 2.29 7.45 28.11
N PRO A 80 2.83 8.60 28.59
CA PRO A 80 2.07 9.84 28.77
C PRO A 80 1.50 10.41 27.46
N TYR A 81 1.82 9.83 26.32
CA TYR A 81 1.30 10.22 25.01
C TYR A 81 0.27 9.25 24.44
N ALA A 82 0.04 8.11 25.08
CA ALA A 82 -0.90 7.09 24.61
C ALA A 82 -2.22 7.19 25.38
N ILE A 83 -3.19 7.81 24.72
CA ILE A 83 -4.58 7.91 25.19
C ILE A 83 -5.44 7.12 24.22
N SER A 84 -6.35 6.31 24.73
CA SER A 84 -7.36 5.63 23.93
C SER A 84 -8.77 5.89 24.47
N GLY A 85 -9.76 5.83 23.59
CA GLY A 85 -11.16 5.82 23.96
C GLY A 85 -11.74 4.42 23.83
N VAL A 86 -12.55 4.03 24.79
CA VAL A 86 -13.36 2.81 24.75
C VAL A 86 -14.81 3.22 24.81
N PHE A 87 -15.60 2.72 23.88
CA PHE A 87 -17.01 3.02 23.73
C PHE A 87 -17.80 1.73 23.85
N GLU A 88 -18.71 1.65 24.83
CA GLU A 88 -19.70 0.60 24.86
C GLU A 88 -20.92 1.04 24.05
N THR A 89 -21.45 0.14 23.25
CA THR A 89 -22.54 0.43 22.33
C THR A 89 -23.62 -0.64 22.39
N GLU A 90 -24.87 -0.27 22.10
CA GLU A 90 -26.00 -1.21 22.10
C GLU A 90 -25.89 -2.25 20.96
N GLU A 91 -25.50 -1.81 19.74
CA GLU A 91 -25.60 -2.63 18.54
C GLU A 91 -24.26 -3.20 18.07
N CYS A 92 -23.15 -2.51 18.39
CA CYS A 92 -21.85 -2.78 17.77
C CYS A 92 -20.82 -3.38 18.73
N GLY A 93 -21.19 -3.66 20.00
CA GLY A 93 -20.26 -4.12 21.03
C GLY A 93 -19.28 -3.03 21.45
N THR A 94 -18.08 -3.44 21.86
CA THR A 94 -17.04 -2.51 22.33
C THR A 94 -16.25 -1.94 21.17
N ILE A 95 -16.22 -0.63 21.06
CA ILE A 95 -15.44 0.09 20.04
C ILE A 95 -14.25 0.77 20.73
N THR A 96 -13.06 0.63 20.15
CA THR A 96 -11.85 1.30 20.63
C THR A 96 -11.39 2.36 19.63
N MET A 97 -10.77 3.43 20.12
CA MET A 97 -10.17 4.46 19.27
C MET A 97 -8.82 4.92 19.84
N TRP A 98 -7.79 4.90 19.02
CA TRP A 98 -6.43 5.26 19.39
C TRP A 98 -5.97 6.60 18.82
N HIS A 99 -6.60 7.07 17.77
CA HIS A 99 -6.21 8.30 17.07
C HIS A 99 -7.45 9.08 16.65
N ALA A 100 -7.41 10.38 16.86
CA ALA A 100 -8.43 11.26 16.33
C ALA A 100 -8.26 11.48 14.82
N PRO A 101 -9.36 11.67 14.07
CA PRO A 101 -9.28 12.03 12.65
C PRO A 101 -8.66 13.43 12.47
N ASP A 102 -8.19 13.69 11.24
CA ASP A 102 -7.78 15.02 10.77
C ASP A 102 -6.69 15.71 11.62
N GLY A 103 -5.91 14.95 12.41
CA GLY A 103 -4.83 15.47 13.24
C GLY A 103 -5.31 16.22 14.48
N GLU A 104 -6.56 16.08 14.87
CA GLU A 104 -7.08 16.58 16.15
C GLU A 104 -6.41 15.90 17.35
N ARG A 105 -6.49 16.54 18.52
CA ARG A 105 -6.02 15.92 19.76
C ARG A 105 -7.04 14.86 20.20
N ILE A 106 -6.59 13.63 20.38
CA ILE A 106 -7.42 12.49 20.72
C ILE A 106 -8.32 12.80 21.95
N TYR A 107 -7.77 13.37 23.00
CA TYR A 107 -8.52 13.74 24.21
C TYR A 107 -9.68 14.70 23.94
N SER A 108 -9.46 15.73 23.11
CA SER A 108 -10.50 16.69 22.73
C SER A 108 -11.60 16.04 21.91
N TYR A 109 -11.20 15.17 20.98
CA TYR A 109 -12.13 14.44 20.13
C TYR A 109 -13.00 13.46 20.92
N LEU A 110 -12.40 12.68 21.82
CA LEU A 110 -13.13 11.74 22.68
C LEU A 110 -14.15 12.44 23.57
N ASN A 111 -13.81 13.60 24.11
CA ASN A 111 -14.73 14.41 24.92
C ASN A 111 -15.87 15.06 24.10
N SER A 112 -15.76 15.10 22.78
CA SER A 112 -16.85 15.60 21.91
C SER A 112 -17.92 14.55 21.61
N ILE A 113 -17.66 13.28 21.92
CA ILE A 113 -18.58 12.17 21.69
C ILE A 113 -19.46 12.00 22.93
N GLU A 114 -20.77 12.11 22.74
CA GLU A 114 -21.75 12.10 23.81
C GLU A 114 -22.46 10.75 23.90
N ALA A 115 -22.60 10.21 25.11
CA ALA A 115 -23.42 9.03 25.36
C ALA A 115 -24.92 9.32 25.10
N GLY A 116 -25.64 8.31 24.67
CA GLY A 116 -27.05 8.39 24.29
C GLY A 116 -27.30 8.85 22.86
N LYS A 117 -26.28 9.21 22.11
CA LYS A 117 -26.40 9.62 20.71
C LYS A 117 -26.00 8.51 19.74
N LYS A 118 -26.53 8.61 18.52
CA LYS A 118 -26.21 7.70 17.42
C LYS A 118 -25.07 8.27 16.57
N TYR A 119 -24.08 7.42 16.31
CA TYR A 119 -22.95 7.74 15.47
C TYR A 119 -22.76 6.68 14.39
N ARG A 120 -22.28 7.12 13.25
CA ARG A 120 -21.69 6.24 12.25
C ARG A 120 -20.22 6.07 12.62
N ALA A 121 -19.85 4.86 13.07
CA ALA A 121 -18.48 4.48 13.40
C ALA A 121 -17.81 3.87 12.16
N TYR A 122 -16.69 4.41 11.77
CA TYR A 122 -15.90 3.94 10.62
C TYR A 122 -14.82 3.00 11.11
N LYS A 123 -14.86 1.75 10.65
CA LYS A 123 -13.96 0.67 11.08
C LYS A 123 -12.54 0.86 10.55
N SER A 124 -11.57 0.52 11.36
CA SER A 124 -10.18 0.34 10.92
C SER A 124 -10.07 -0.90 10.02
N PHE A 125 -9.08 -0.89 9.14
CA PHE A 125 -8.85 -1.98 8.18
C PHE A 125 -8.57 -3.33 8.85
N ASP A 126 -7.87 -3.34 9.96
CA ASP A 126 -7.43 -4.53 10.69
C ASP A 126 -8.56 -5.21 11.50
N THR A 127 -9.55 -4.45 11.96
CA THR A 127 -10.64 -4.96 12.81
C THR A 127 -12.02 -4.97 12.11
N ARG A 128 -12.08 -4.72 10.81
CA ARG A 128 -13.34 -4.61 10.06
C ARG A 128 -14.22 -5.86 10.05
N ASN A 129 -13.61 -7.03 10.27
CA ASN A 129 -14.29 -8.33 10.25
C ASN A 129 -14.50 -8.89 11.67
N ASP A 130 -14.30 -8.10 12.72
CA ASP A 130 -14.53 -8.51 14.08
C ASP A 130 -16.00 -8.24 14.45
N ASP A 131 -16.72 -9.29 14.85
CA ASP A 131 -18.13 -9.22 15.20
C ASP A 131 -18.34 -8.87 16.69
N THR A 132 -17.29 -8.91 17.52
CA THR A 132 -17.38 -8.66 18.97
C THR A 132 -17.04 -7.23 19.35
N GLY A 133 -16.45 -6.51 18.45
CA GLY A 133 -16.02 -5.13 18.62
C GLY A 133 -14.95 -4.76 17.60
N PHE A 134 -14.67 -3.49 17.44
CA PHE A 134 -13.71 -3.04 16.43
C PHE A 134 -12.99 -1.75 16.83
N THR A 135 -11.90 -1.46 16.15
CA THR A 135 -11.24 -0.17 16.26
C THR A 135 -11.84 0.82 15.29
N ALA A 136 -12.36 1.94 15.82
CA ALA A 136 -12.85 3.04 15.00
C ALA A 136 -11.73 4.03 14.65
N ILE A 137 -11.81 4.57 13.47
CA ILE A 137 -10.94 5.64 13.00
C ILE A 137 -11.64 7.01 13.01
N ARG A 138 -12.98 7.01 13.00
CA ARG A 138 -13.79 8.23 13.03
C ARG A 138 -15.21 7.90 13.46
N PHE A 139 -15.86 8.85 14.14
CA PHE A 139 -17.28 8.87 14.38
C PHE A 139 -17.91 10.08 13.66
N GLU A 140 -19.12 9.90 13.14
CA GLU A 140 -19.91 10.96 12.53
C GLU A 140 -21.31 10.95 13.17
N GLU A 141 -21.68 12.04 13.83
CA GLU A 141 -22.99 12.13 14.50
C GLU A 141 -24.12 12.08 13.47
N ILE A 142 -25.09 11.22 13.70
CA ILE A 142 -26.31 11.13 12.90
C ILE A 142 -27.33 12.06 13.54
N LYS A 143 -27.59 13.16 12.86
CA LYS A 143 -28.67 14.09 13.23
C LYS A 143 -29.99 13.54 12.70
N GLU A 144 -30.88 13.20 13.60
CA GLU A 144 -32.27 12.85 13.27
C GLU A 144 -33.08 14.08 12.82
#